data_95ccb4c3067bc4c6bb9ab5ab5f01a8d0
#
_entry.id   95ccb4c3067bc4c6bb9ab5ab5f01a8d0
#
_cell.length_a   1.000
_cell.length_b   1.000
_cell.length_c   1.000
_cell.angle_alpha   90.00
_cell.angle_beta   90.00
_cell.angle_gamma   90.00
#
_symmetry.space_group_name_H-M   'P 1'
#
loop_
_entity.id
_entity.type
_entity.pdbx_description
1 polymer ?
#
loop_
_entity_poly.entity_id
_entity_poly.type
_entity_poly.pdbx_seq_one_letter_code
_entity_poly.pdbx_strand_id
1 'polypeptide(L)'
;SCSLVGSEMCIRDRLSFYPSQPEPMGSSAKTNHSEAKIAARLAATVYKEHSEAFDASRTLGIITPYRSQIALIKKEIEVLGISELNQILIDTVERFQGSERDVIIYSFCVNYPYQLKFLSNLTEEDGILIDRKLNVALTRARKQMLLTGVPTLLERNPLYKSLLKLIESLRNIA
;
A
#
# COMPACT_ATOMS: atom_id res chain seq x y z
N SER A 1 -8.96 22.95 -7.20
CA SER A 1 -8.64 23.55 -5.90
C SER A 1 -9.12 22.63 -4.78
N CYS A 2 -8.21 22.22 -3.92
CA CYS A 2 -8.55 21.49 -2.71
C CYS A 2 -9.03 22.48 -1.65
N SER A 3 -10.15 23.11 -1.86
CA SER A 3 -10.80 23.89 -0.81
C SER A 3 -11.75 22.96 -0.08
N LEU A 4 -11.27 22.33 1.00
CA LEU A 4 -12.12 21.68 1.96
C LEU A 4 -12.14 22.51 3.24
N VAL A 5 -13.32 22.98 3.52
CA VAL A 5 -13.67 23.62 4.80
C VAL A 5 -13.77 22.47 5.81
N GLY A 6 -12.83 22.41 6.74
CA GLY A 6 -12.76 21.35 7.74
C GLY A 6 -11.58 20.40 7.52
N SER A 7 -11.28 19.58 8.49
CA SER A 7 -10.12 18.68 8.60
C SER A 7 -10.05 17.53 7.58
N GLU A 8 -10.73 17.64 6.44
CA GLU A 8 -10.68 16.63 5.38
C GLU A 8 -9.50 16.91 4.46
N MET A 9 -8.54 15.99 4.46
CA MET A 9 -7.40 15.99 3.58
C MET A 9 -7.84 15.81 2.12
N CYS A 10 -7.24 16.57 1.21
CA CYS A 10 -7.50 16.42 -0.22
C CYS A 10 -7.23 14.98 -0.69
N ILE A 11 -8.08 14.42 -1.57
CA ILE A 11 -7.87 13.09 -2.16
C ILE A 11 -6.46 12.97 -2.75
N ARG A 12 -5.93 14.03 -3.33
CA ARG A 12 -4.57 14.10 -3.87
C ARG A 12 -3.50 13.76 -2.83
N ASP A 13 -3.71 14.18 -1.58
CA ASP A 13 -2.77 13.96 -0.50
C ASP A 13 -2.99 12.60 0.20
N ARG A 14 -4.11 11.94 -0.11
CA ARG A 14 -4.49 10.67 0.50
C ARG A 14 -3.94 9.45 -0.22
N LEU A 15 -3.65 9.54 -1.52
CA LEU A 15 -3.17 8.45 -2.35
C LEU A 15 -1.85 8.79 -3.00
N SER A 16 -0.85 7.93 -2.80
CA SER A 16 0.46 8.03 -3.46
C SER A 16 0.91 6.66 -3.93
N PHE A 17 1.64 6.63 -5.05
CA PHE A 17 2.20 5.41 -5.61
C PHE A 17 3.71 5.54 -5.76
N TYR A 18 4.43 4.53 -5.29
CA TYR A 18 5.88 4.43 -5.32
C TYR A 18 6.27 3.21 -6.16
N PRO A 19 6.76 3.41 -7.40
CA PRO A 19 7.09 2.31 -8.30
C PRO A 19 8.25 1.48 -7.77
N SER A 20 8.10 0.17 -7.84
CA SER A 20 9.12 -0.80 -7.50
C SER A 20 9.67 -1.49 -8.75
N GLN A 21 10.75 -2.23 -8.57
CA GLN A 21 11.39 -3.02 -9.62
C GLN A 21 10.88 -4.47 -9.59
N PRO A 22 10.74 -5.12 -10.77
CA PRO A 22 10.42 -6.54 -10.82
C PRO A 22 11.55 -7.38 -10.21
N GLU A 23 11.18 -8.51 -9.64
CA GLU A 23 12.15 -9.51 -9.19
C GLU A 23 12.85 -10.17 -10.39
N PRO A 24 14.08 -10.67 -10.22
CA PRO A 24 14.74 -11.47 -11.23
C PRO A 24 13.92 -12.70 -11.64
N MET A 25 14.04 -13.11 -12.89
CA MET A 25 13.37 -14.33 -13.38
C MET A 25 13.73 -15.55 -12.51
N GLY A 26 12.74 -16.36 -12.18
CA GLY A 26 12.91 -17.54 -11.33
C GLY A 26 12.83 -17.26 -9.83
N SER A 27 12.64 -16.01 -9.43
CA SER A 27 12.40 -15.65 -8.02
C SER A 27 11.04 -16.12 -7.54
N SER A 28 10.87 -16.15 -6.21
CA SER A 28 9.59 -16.45 -5.59
C SER A 28 8.49 -15.51 -6.08
N ALA A 29 7.32 -16.06 -6.39
CA ALA A 29 6.16 -15.23 -6.74
C ALA A 29 5.60 -14.43 -5.55
N LYS A 30 5.95 -14.83 -4.33
CA LYS A 30 5.34 -14.32 -3.09
C LYS A 30 6.21 -13.35 -2.31
N THR A 31 7.31 -12.90 -2.89
CA THR A 31 8.20 -11.88 -2.31
C THR A 31 8.67 -10.92 -3.37
N ASN A 32 8.79 -9.65 -3.01
CA ASN A 32 9.41 -8.62 -3.83
C ASN A 32 10.29 -7.75 -2.92
N HIS A 33 11.61 -7.85 -3.10
CA HIS A 33 12.59 -7.17 -2.26
C HIS A 33 12.57 -5.66 -2.47
N SER A 34 12.34 -5.20 -3.69
CA SER A 34 12.22 -3.77 -3.99
C SER A 34 11.03 -3.15 -3.24
N GLU A 35 9.87 -3.81 -3.28
CA GLU A 35 8.69 -3.33 -2.54
C GLU A 35 8.91 -3.35 -1.02
N ALA A 36 9.55 -4.39 -0.50
CA ALA A 36 9.84 -4.49 0.93
C ALA A 36 10.76 -3.35 1.42
N LYS A 37 11.78 -3.01 0.65
CA LYS A 37 12.67 -1.87 0.95
C LYS A 37 11.94 -0.53 0.84
N ILE A 38 11.08 -0.35 -0.15
CA ILE A 38 10.25 0.85 -0.30
C ILE A 38 9.31 0.97 0.89
N ALA A 39 8.62 -0.11 1.28
CA ALA A 39 7.72 -0.12 2.43
C ALA A 39 8.44 0.26 3.72
N ALA A 40 9.65 -0.25 3.96
CA ALA A 40 10.45 0.10 5.12
C ALA A 40 10.87 1.57 5.10
N ARG A 41 11.30 2.11 3.97
CA ARG A 41 11.64 3.54 3.83
C ARG A 41 10.44 4.44 4.06
N LEU A 42 9.28 4.08 3.53
CA LEU A 42 8.03 4.80 3.77
C LEU A 42 7.64 4.77 5.24
N ALA A 43 7.79 3.62 5.89
CA ALA A 43 7.54 3.49 7.33
C ALA A 43 8.45 4.42 8.15
N ALA A 44 9.74 4.50 7.80
CA ALA A 44 10.67 5.42 8.45
C ALA A 44 10.28 6.89 8.24
N THR A 45 9.81 7.25 7.05
CA THR A 45 9.33 8.60 6.74
C THR A 45 8.11 8.95 7.58
N VAL A 46 7.11 8.06 7.63
CA VAL A 46 5.90 8.24 8.45
C VAL A 46 6.26 8.39 9.92
N TYR A 47 7.19 7.59 10.43
CA TYR A 47 7.66 7.68 11.80
C TYR A 47 8.26 9.06 12.10
N LYS A 48 9.12 9.57 11.22
CA LYS A 48 9.72 10.91 11.36
C LYS A 48 8.68 12.04 11.32
N GLU A 49 7.71 11.94 10.44
CA GLU A 49 6.66 12.94 10.29
C GLU A 49 5.73 13.02 11.51
N HIS A 50 5.50 11.90 12.19
CA HIS A 50 4.66 11.82 13.38
C HIS A 50 5.45 12.00 14.67
N SER A 51 6.76 11.71 14.65
CA SER A 51 7.68 11.92 15.77
C SER A 51 7.11 11.45 17.12
N GLU A 52 6.96 12.35 18.10
CA GLU A 52 6.48 12.03 19.45
C GLU A 52 5.01 11.57 19.49
N ALA A 53 4.21 11.93 18.49
CA ALA A 53 2.83 11.51 18.36
C ALA A 53 2.66 10.12 17.72
N PHE A 54 3.76 9.44 17.35
CA PHE A 54 3.69 8.12 16.74
C PHE A 54 3.18 7.07 17.74
N ASP A 55 2.13 6.37 17.33
CA ASP A 55 1.54 5.24 18.05
C ASP A 55 1.44 4.05 17.11
N ALA A 56 2.18 2.97 17.39
CA ALA A 56 2.23 1.78 16.54
C ALA A 56 0.86 1.14 16.30
N SER A 57 -0.10 1.32 17.21
CA SER A 57 -1.45 0.78 17.08
C SER A 57 -2.42 1.67 16.29
N ARG A 58 -2.05 2.93 16.03
CA ARG A 58 -2.95 3.93 15.42
C ARG A 58 -2.37 4.63 14.20
N THR A 59 -1.05 4.86 14.17
CA THR A 59 -0.43 5.72 13.17
C THR A 59 -0.19 4.98 11.86
N LEU A 60 0.37 3.77 11.90
CA LEU A 60 0.87 3.09 10.72
C LEU A 60 0.54 1.59 10.73
N GLY A 61 0.14 1.09 9.57
CA GLY A 61 0.04 -0.33 9.28
C GLY A 61 0.49 -0.64 7.87
N ILE A 62 0.88 -1.88 7.62
CA ILE A 62 1.30 -2.34 6.29
C ILE A 62 0.47 -3.55 5.90
N ILE A 63 -0.10 -3.49 4.70
CA ILE A 63 -0.91 -4.56 4.13
C ILE A 63 -0.18 -5.15 2.93
N THR A 64 -0.09 -6.48 2.87
CA THR A 64 0.43 -7.22 1.72
C THR A 64 -0.24 -8.59 1.65
N PRO A 65 -0.42 -9.19 0.45
CA PRO A 65 -1.21 -10.42 0.31
C PRO A 65 -0.50 -11.69 0.76
N TYR A 66 0.83 -11.69 0.90
CA TYR A 66 1.59 -12.92 1.15
C TYR A 66 2.35 -12.89 2.48
N ARG A 67 2.26 -13.98 3.24
CA ARG A 67 3.02 -14.14 4.49
C ARG A 67 4.54 -14.03 4.31
N SER A 68 5.06 -14.51 3.19
CA SER A 68 6.49 -14.40 2.87
C SER A 68 6.90 -12.93 2.69
N GLN A 69 6.05 -12.11 2.07
CA GLN A 69 6.29 -10.68 1.93
C GLN A 69 6.18 -9.96 3.28
N ILE A 70 5.25 -10.37 4.14
CA ILE A 70 5.15 -9.85 5.51
C ILE A 70 6.47 -10.07 6.26
N ALA A 71 7.01 -11.30 6.21
CA ALA A 71 8.27 -11.64 6.87
C ALA A 71 9.44 -10.81 6.30
N LEU A 72 9.47 -10.60 4.99
CA LEU A 72 10.50 -9.81 4.34
C LEU A 72 10.42 -8.32 4.72
N ILE A 73 9.23 -7.75 4.75
CA ILE A 73 9.02 -6.36 5.19
C ILE A 73 9.44 -6.18 6.65
N LYS A 74 9.06 -7.11 7.53
CA LYS A 74 9.49 -7.09 8.95
C LYS A 74 10.99 -7.07 9.07
N LYS A 75 11.70 -7.90 8.30
CA LYS A 75 13.16 -7.94 8.28
C LYS A 75 13.77 -6.61 7.82
N GLU A 76 13.24 -6.01 6.77
CA GLU A 76 13.72 -4.70 6.30
C GLU A 76 13.48 -3.58 7.33
N ILE A 77 12.38 -3.65 8.07
CA ILE A 77 12.07 -2.71 9.17
C ILE A 77 13.01 -2.91 10.36
N GLU A 78 13.31 -4.15 10.74
CA GLU A 78 14.25 -4.45 11.82
C GLU A 78 15.64 -3.83 11.57
N VAL A 79 16.10 -3.84 10.31
CA VAL A 79 17.38 -3.23 9.92
C VAL A 79 17.43 -1.72 10.18
N LEU A 80 16.28 -1.05 10.21
CA LEU A 80 16.22 0.41 10.50
C LEU A 80 16.57 0.75 11.95
N GLY A 81 16.45 -0.21 12.87
CA GLY A 81 16.77 -0.01 14.29
C GLY A 81 15.80 0.91 15.03
N ILE A 82 14.58 1.11 14.51
CA ILE A 82 13.53 1.92 15.15
C ILE A 82 12.57 0.98 15.86
N SER A 83 12.63 0.93 17.20
CA SER A 83 11.90 -0.03 18.02
C SER A 83 10.38 0.08 17.87
N GLU A 84 9.85 1.29 17.71
CA GLU A 84 8.42 1.54 17.55
C GLU A 84 7.87 0.96 16.25
N LEU A 85 8.67 0.93 15.19
CA LEU A 85 8.28 0.33 13.91
C LEU A 85 8.20 -1.19 13.95
N ASN A 86 8.90 -1.84 14.89
CA ASN A 86 8.79 -3.29 15.08
C ASN A 86 7.45 -3.70 15.71
N GLN A 87 6.69 -2.76 16.24
CA GLN A 87 5.40 -2.99 16.90
C GLN A 87 4.19 -2.73 15.99
N ILE A 88 4.38 -2.17 14.79
CA ILE A 88 3.27 -1.91 13.87
C ILE A 88 2.67 -3.23 13.35
N LEU A 89 1.39 -3.20 13.02
CA LEU A 89 0.74 -4.34 12.38
C LEU A 89 1.15 -4.42 10.90
N ILE A 90 1.69 -5.58 10.51
CA ILE A 90 2.00 -5.92 9.13
C ILE A 90 1.31 -7.25 8.85
N ASP A 91 0.25 -7.23 8.05
CA ASP A 91 -0.54 -8.44 7.79
C ASP A 91 -1.34 -8.34 6.48
N THR A 92 -2.14 -9.35 6.20
CA THR A 92 -3.05 -9.37 5.05
C THR A 92 -4.27 -8.48 5.30
N VAL A 93 -4.99 -8.14 4.23
CA VAL A 93 -6.17 -7.28 4.32
C VAL A 93 -7.25 -7.89 5.22
N GLU A 94 -7.39 -9.21 5.23
CA GLU A 94 -8.36 -9.93 6.06
C GLU A 94 -8.08 -9.74 7.57
N ARG A 95 -6.81 -9.65 7.94
CA ARG A 95 -6.39 -9.40 9.32
C ARG A 95 -6.58 -7.96 9.77
N PHE A 96 -6.72 -7.05 8.82
CA PHE A 96 -7.03 -5.64 9.11
C PHE A 96 -8.53 -5.36 9.23
N GLN A 97 -9.39 -6.36 9.08
CA GLN A 97 -10.85 -6.15 9.25
C GLN A 97 -11.15 -5.61 10.64
N GLY A 98 -11.91 -4.50 10.70
CA GLY A 98 -12.22 -3.80 11.95
C GLY A 98 -11.08 -3.00 12.56
N SER A 99 -9.93 -2.90 11.89
CA SER A 99 -8.76 -2.16 12.35
C SER A 99 -8.40 -1.04 11.37
N GLU A 100 -8.22 0.17 11.88
CA GLU A 100 -7.87 1.35 11.09
C GLU A 100 -6.55 1.93 11.54
N ARG A 101 -5.84 2.59 10.61
CA ARG A 101 -4.61 3.36 10.86
C ARG A 101 -4.69 4.71 10.16
N ASP A 102 -3.95 5.67 10.65
CA ASP A 102 -3.84 6.97 9.97
C ASP A 102 -3.21 6.79 8.59
N VAL A 103 -2.14 6.02 8.52
CA VAL A 103 -1.42 5.71 7.28
C VAL A 103 -1.38 4.20 7.06
N ILE A 104 -1.76 3.77 5.87
CA ILE A 104 -1.58 2.39 5.40
C ILE A 104 -0.57 2.39 4.25
N ILE A 105 0.43 1.53 4.34
CA ILE A 105 1.30 1.17 3.23
C ILE A 105 0.79 -0.15 2.65
N TYR A 106 0.58 -0.18 1.34
CA TYR A 106 0.11 -1.36 0.63
C TYR A 106 1.15 -1.84 -0.37
N SER A 107 1.67 -3.05 -0.16
CA SER A 107 2.60 -3.72 -1.07
C SER A 107 1.82 -4.74 -1.90
N PHE A 108 1.71 -4.50 -3.21
CA PHE A 108 0.98 -5.40 -4.11
C PHE A 108 1.63 -6.76 -4.24
N CYS A 109 2.95 -6.81 -4.27
CA CYS A 109 3.74 -8.04 -4.43
C CYS A 109 3.31 -8.86 -5.65
N VAL A 110 3.18 -8.20 -6.81
CA VAL A 110 2.90 -8.84 -8.10
C VAL A 110 4.20 -8.95 -8.88
N ASN A 111 4.71 -10.16 -9.04
CA ASN A 111 5.92 -10.46 -9.81
C ASN A 111 5.61 -11.11 -11.15
N TYR A 112 4.44 -11.72 -11.29
CA TYR A 112 4.01 -12.41 -12.51
C TYR A 112 2.56 -12.04 -12.86
N PRO A 113 2.23 -11.94 -14.16
CA PRO A 113 0.89 -11.51 -14.59
C PRO A 113 -0.27 -12.37 -14.06
N TYR A 114 -0.05 -13.67 -13.88
CA TYR A 114 -1.11 -14.57 -13.38
C TYR A 114 -1.56 -14.22 -11.96
N GLN A 115 -0.70 -13.57 -11.16
CA GLN A 115 -1.03 -13.19 -9.79
C GLN A 115 -2.16 -12.14 -9.72
N LEU A 116 -2.33 -11.34 -10.76
CA LEU A 116 -3.39 -10.35 -10.82
C LEU A 116 -4.78 -10.96 -10.68
N LYS A 117 -4.98 -12.17 -11.21
CA LYS A 117 -6.26 -12.88 -11.10
C LYS A 117 -6.58 -13.34 -9.68
N PHE A 118 -5.56 -13.61 -8.88
CA PHE A 118 -5.73 -14.09 -7.50
C PHE A 118 -5.77 -12.94 -6.48
N LEU A 119 -5.10 -11.85 -6.78
CA LEU A 119 -5.03 -10.69 -5.88
C LEU A 119 -6.25 -9.78 -5.99
N SER A 120 -6.82 -9.68 -7.18
CA SER A 120 -8.02 -8.90 -7.41
C SER A 120 -9.25 -9.77 -7.21
N ASN A 121 -10.03 -9.47 -6.20
CA ASN A 121 -11.38 -10.00 -6.06
C ASN A 121 -12.34 -9.07 -6.83
N LEU A 122 -12.23 -9.15 -8.16
CA LEU A 122 -13.01 -8.31 -9.06
C LEU A 122 -14.46 -8.77 -9.10
N THR A 123 -15.35 -7.87 -8.79
CA THR A 123 -16.80 -8.01 -9.02
C THR A 123 -17.28 -6.85 -9.87
N GLU A 124 -18.26 -7.13 -10.72
CA GLU A 124 -18.92 -6.09 -11.49
C GLU A 124 -20.25 -5.76 -10.79
N GLU A 125 -20.38 -4.50 -10.36
CA GLU A 125 -21.61 -3.97 -9.78
C GLU A 125 -22.05 -2.76 -10.64
N ASP A 126 -23.25 -2.83 -11.20
CA ASP A 126 -23.82 -1.76 -12.06
C ASP A 126 -22.90 -1.33 -13.23
N GLY A 127 -22.18 -2.29 -13.83
CA GLY A 127 -21.24 -2.03 -14.93
C GLY A 127 -19.90 -1.44 -14.49
N ILE A 128 -19.66 -1.35 -13.18
CA ILE A 128 -18.40 -0.84 -12.60
C ILE A 128 -17.58 -2.01 -12.05
N LEU A 129 -16.33 -2.08 -12.47
CA LEU A 129 -15.38 -3.07 -11.97
C LEU A 129 -14.85 -2.64 -10.60
N ILE A 130 -15.03 -3.49 -9.58
CA ILE A 130 -14.63 -3.22 -8.20
C ILE A 130 -13.69 -4.32 -7.72
N ASP A 131 -12.54 -3.92 -7.16
CA ASP A 131 -11.68 -4.81 -6.39
C ASP A 131 -12.03 -4.70 -4.90
N ARG A 132 -12.71 -5.71 -4.38
CA ARG A 132 -13.15 -5.71 -2.98
C ARG A 132 -11.99 -5.70 -1.99
N LYS A 133 -10.89 -6.38 -2.30
CA LYS A 133 -9.71 -6.41 -1.40
C LYS A 133 -9.05 -5.04 -1.33
N LEU A 134 -8.85 -4.39 -2.47
CA LEU A 134 -8.28 -3.05 -2.51
C LEU A 134 -9.22 -2.04 -1.84
N ASN A 135 -10.53 -2.13 -2.06
CA ASN A 135 -11.50 -1.26 -1.41
C ASN A 135 -11.47 -1.41 0.11
N VAL A 136 -11.42 -2.64 0.63
CA VAL A 136 -11.28 -2.86 2.08
C VAL A 136 -9.99 -2.24 2.59
N ALA A 137 -8.87 -2.43 1.90
CA ALA A 137 -7.59 -1.83 2.27
C ALA A 137 -7.67 -0.29 2.30
N LEU A 138 -8.26 0.33 1.27
CA LEU A 138 -8.46 1.78 1.22
C LEU A 138 -9.28 2.32 2.40
N THR A 139 -10.29 1.57 2.84
CA THR A 139 -11.11 1.96 4.00
C THR A 139 -10.40 1.82 5.34
N ARG A 140 -9.25 1.14 5.39
CA ARG A 140 -8.43 1.01 6.62
C ARG A 140 -7.53 2.22 6.86
N ALA A 141 -7.32 3.06 5.87
CA ALA A 141 -6.52 4.28 5.96
C ALA A 141 -7.40 5.49 6.30
N ARG A 142 -7.22 6.07 7.46
CA ARG A 142 -7.96 7.28 7.85
C ARG A 142 -7.49 8.53 7.12
N LYS A 143 -6.18 8.64 6.86
CA LYS A 143 -5.56 9.83 6.28
C LYS A 143 -4.85 9.57 4.96
N GLN A 144 -3.94 8.57 4.91
CA GLN A 144 -3.11 8.31 3.74
C GLN A 144 -3.01 6.83 3.41
N MET A 145 -2.97 6.55 2.11
CA MET A 145 -2.65 5.25 1.54
C MET A 145 -1.45 5.37 0.62
N LEU A 146 -0.37 4.70 0.96
CA LEU A 146 0.88 4.68 0.22
C LEU A 146 1.02 3.32 -0.47
N LEU A 147 0.93 3.31 -1.80
CA LEU A 147 0.96 2.09 -2.60
C LEU A 147 2.34 1.85 -3.18
N THR A 148 2.80 0.61 -3.20
CA THR A 148 4.02 0.23 -3.93
C THR A 148 3.79 -1.06 -4.71
N GLY A 149 4.33 -1.10 -5.92
CA GLY A 149 4.19 -2.21 -6.84
C GLY A 149 4.96 -1.97 -8.13
N VAL A 150 5.00 -2.97 -9.01
CA VAL A 150 5.64 -2.89 -10.33
C VAL A 150 4.63 -2.35 -11.35
N PRO A 151 4.78 -1.11 -11.85
CA PRO A 151 3.77 -0.46 -12.69
C PRO A 151 3.43 -1.27 -13.95
N THR A 152 4.43 -1.76 -14.65
CA THR A 152 4.26 -2.52 -15.90
C THR A 152 3.46 -3.81 -15.73
N LEU A 153 3.49 -4.42 -14.54
CA LEU A 153 2.68 -5.59 -14.22
C LEU A 153 1.27 -5.18 -13.78
N LEU A 154 1.15 -4.18 -12.91
CA LEU A 154 -0.15 -3.71 -12.42
C LEU A 154 -1.02 -3.17 -13.55
N GLU A 155 -0.46 -2.49 -14.52
CA GLU A 155 -1.18 -1.92 -15.67
C GLU A 155 -1.86 -2.98 -16.57
N ARG A 156 -1.52 -4.23 -16.42
CA ARG A 156 -2.21 -5.34 -17.11
C ARG A 156 -3.61 -5.61 -16.56
N ASN A 157 -3.90 -5.12 -15.36
CA ASN A 157 -5.26 -5.11 -14.81
C ASN A 157 -5.90 -3.75 -15.10
N PRO A 158 -7.06 -3.68 -15.78
CA PRO A 158 -7.69 -2.41 -16.15
C PRO A 158 -7.99 -1.50 -14.97
N LEU A 159 -8.39 -2.06 -13.82
CA LEU A 159 -8.70 -1.30 -12.62
C LEU A 159 -7.42 -0.67 -12.04
N TYR A 160 -6.34 -1.45 -11.91
CA TYR A 160 -5.07 -0.93 -11.39
C TYR A 160 -4.44 0.09 -12.35
N LYS A 161 -4.57 -0.13 -13.66
CA LYS A 161 -4.16 0.85 -14.66
C LYS A 161 -4.89 2.18 -14.50
N SER A 162 -6.19 2.14 -14.29
CA SER A 162 -7.01 3.34 -14.04
C SER A 162 -6.62 4.01 -12.73
N LEU A 163 -6.34 3.25 -11.67
CA LEU A 163 -5.88 3.76 -10.38
C LEU A 163 -4.56 4.50 -10.51
N LEU A 164 -3.57 3.92 -11.21
CA LEU A 164 -2.27 4.54 -11.41
C LEU A 164 -2.37 5.83 -12.23
N LYS A 165 -3.21 5.84 -13.27
CA LYS A 165 -3.50 7.06 -14.05
C LYS A 165 -4.13 8.15 -13.21
N LEU A 166 -5.07 7.80 -12.34
CA LEU A 166 -5.71 8.75 -11.43
C LEU A 166 -4.67 9.37 -10.49
N ILE A 167 -3.83 8.57 -9.87
CA ILE A 167 -2.78 9.05 -8.95
C ILE A 167 -1.81 9.98 -9.69
N GLU A 168 -1.39 9.62 -10.89
CA GLU A 168 -0.52 10.46 -11.72
C GLU A 168 -1.18 11.79 -12.06
N SER A 169 -2.46 11.80 -12.46
CA SER A 169 -3.21 13.01 -12.76
C SER A 169 -3.33 13.93 -11.55
N LEU A 170 -3.54 13.38 -10.36
CA LEU A 170 -3.61 14.15 -9.12
C LEU A 170 -2.28 14.82 -8.74
N ARG A 171 -1.15 14.21 -9.10
CA ARG A 171 0.19 14.80 -8.90
C ARG A 171 0.48 15.94 -9.86
N ASN A 172 -0.07 15.91 -11.06
CA ASN A 172 0.17 16.89 -12.11
C ASN A 172 -0.74 18.14 -12.01
N ILE A 173 -1.74 18.10 -11.14
CA ILE A 173 -2.57 19.26 -10.81
C ILE A 173 -1.87 20.04 -9.68
N ALA A 174 -0.80 20.70 -10.02
CA ALA A 174 -0.10 21.60 -9.10
C ALA A 174 -0.51 23.04 -9.39
#